data_1ffdcd222cb766771a180a3a7a6f6d0b
#
_entry.id   1ffdcd222cb766771a180a3a7a6f6d0b
#
_cell.length_a   1.000
_cell.length_b   1.000
_cell.length_c   1.000
_cell.angle_alpha   90.00
_cell.angle_beta   90.00
_cell.angle_gamma   90.00
#
_symmetry.space_group_name_H-M   'P 1'
#
loop_
_entity.id
_entity.type
_entity.pdbx_description
1 polymer ?
#
loop_
_entity_poly.entity_id
_entity_poly.type
_entity_poly.pdbx_seq_one_letter_code
_entity_poly.pdbx_strand_id
1 'polypeptide(L)'
;MTAPVVDYGLPAEYEHVYSGKVRDLFSTPDDRLLFIASDRISAYDWVLPTLIPDKGKILTQLSLWWFEQLADIVPSHVSRASAPASVRERAMVCEQLDMFPVECVVRGYLAGSGLADYRATQKICGQGLPPGLKDGSRLPKPIFTPATKAEIGEHDMNITFDEVVIAIGQEEAQQLRRISLAVYERADEIARERGLILADTKFEIGLGRSGKYAGDYVLADEVLTPDSSRYWPADQWEPGHAQPSFDKQFVRDWLTSPESGWDQDSQTPPPELPDHIVEQTRAKYIEAYERLTGEAFS
;
A
#
# COMPACT_ATOMS: atom_id res chain seq x y z
N MET A 1 12.30 0.23 15.45
CA MET A 1 13.74 0.10 15.04
C MET A 1 13.77 0.21 13.52
N THR A 2 14.61 1.09 12.97
CA THR A 2 14.83 1.17 11.53
C THR A 2 15.58 -0.07 11.05
N ALA A 3 15.14 -0.65 9.93
CA ALA A 3 15.86 -1.77 9.32
C ALA A 3 17.29 -1.31 8.91
N PRO A 4 18.29 -2.20 8.96
CA PRO A 4 19.64 -1.86 8.48
C PRO A 4 19.58 -1.51 6.99
N VAL A 5 20.33 -0.47 6.59
CA VAL A 5 20.46 -0.08 5.18
C VAL A 5 21.08 -1.23 4.40
N VAL A 6 20.40 -1.64 3.33
CA VAL A 6 20.91 -2.68 2.42
C VAL A 6 21.95 -2.06 1.49
N ASP A 7 23.06 -2.74 1.27
CA ASP A 7 24.00 -2.36 0.21
C ASP A 7 23.44 -2.79 -1.16
N TYR A 8 23.01 -1.82 -1.93
CA TYR A 8 22.46 -2.02 -3.27
C TYR A 8 23.51 -1.88 -4.40
N GLY A 9 24.79 -1.66 -4.07
CA GLY A 9 25.82 -1.40 -5.05
C GLY A 9 25.58 -0.12 -5.86
N LEU A 10 25.04 0.91 -5.22
CA LEU A 10 24.78 2.19 -5.86
C LEU A 10 26.07 2.99 -6.03
N PRO A 11 26.16 3.83 -7.09
CA PRO A 11 27.24 4.82 -7.20
C PRO A 11 27.27 5.76 -6.00
N ALA A 12 28.48 6.29 -5.67
CA ALA A 12 28.71 7.08 -4.46
C ALA A 12 27.93 8.41 -4.40
N GLU A 13 27.44 8.89 -5.52
CA GLU A 13 26.61 10.09 -5.62
C GLU A 13 25.15 9.89 -5.16
N TYR A 14 24.73 8.65 -4.89
CA TYR A 14 23.44 8.34 -4.30
C TYR A 14 23.57 8.26 -2.79
N GLU A 15 23.05 9.24 -2.08
CA GLU A 15 23.14 9.28 -0.62
C GLU A 15 21.88 8.71 0.02
N HIS A 16 22.06 7.88 1.05
CA HIS A 16 20.92 7.34 1.80
C HIS A 16 20.17 8.44 2.54
N VAL A 17 18.86 8.53 2.33
CA VAL A 17 17.97 9.51 2.97
C VAL A 17 17.16 8.89 4.10
N TYR A 18 16.57 7.71 3.83
CA TYR A 18 15.62 7.10 4.75
C TYR A 18 15.43 5.61 4.49
N SER A 19 15.21 4.83 5.54
CA SER A 19 14.80 3.43 5.46
C SER A 19 13.47 3.22 6.17
N GLY A 20 12.46 2.85 5.39
CA GLY A 20 11.17 2.39 5.89
C GLY A 20 11.18 0.89 6.23
N LYS A 21 10.00 0.35 6.56
CA LYS A 21 9.84 -1.09 6.86
C LYS A 21 10.24 -1.98 5.68
N VAL A 22 9.91 -1.57 4.44
CA VAL A 22 10.10 -2.39 3.23
C VAL A 22 10.73 -1.64 2.05
N ARG A 23 11.04 -0.36 2.19
CA ARG A 23 11.67 0.49 1.17
C ARG A 23 12.80 1.30 1.73
N ASP A 24 13.78 1.59 0.87
CA ASP A 24 14.90 2.47 1.16
C ASP A 24 14.92 3.62 0.13
N LEU A 25 15.17 4.83 0.61
CA LEU A 25 15.18 6.06 -0.18
C LEU A 25 16.58 6.62 -0.23
N PHE A 26 17.00 7.00 -1.43
CA PHE A 26 18.27 7.66 -1.69
C PHE A 26 18.04 8.96 -2.46
N SER A 27 18.86 9.97 -2.21
CA SER A 27 18.92 11.14 -3.08
C SER A 27 19.64 10.79 -4.38
N THR A 28 19.24 11.44 -5.47
CA THR A 28 19.94 11.32 -6.74
C THR A 28 20.74 12.58 -7.03
N PRO A 29 21.76 12.54 -7.92
CA PRO A 29 22.59 13.73 -8.26
C PRO A 29 21.82 14.91 -8.83
N ASP A 30 20.62 14.67 -9.37
CA ASP A 30 19.75 15.66 -10.01
C ASP A 30 18.54 16.06 -9.13
N ASP A 31 18.71 16.00 -7.83
CA ASP A 31 17.74 16.45 -6.81
C ASP A 31 16.39 15.70 -6.85
N ARG A 32 16.42 14.41 -7.22
CA ARG A 32 15.30 13.49 -7.15
C ARG A 32 15.48 12.48 -6.02
N LEU A 33 14.50 11.59 -5.87
CA LEU A 33 14.56 10.46 -4.95
C LEU A 33 14.58 9.15 -5.73
N LEU A 34 15.46 8.24 -5.33
CA LEU A 34 15.46 6.85 -5.76
C LEU A 34 14.77 6.01 -4.68
N PHE A 35 13.60 5.49 -5.00
CA PHE A 35 12.85 4.56 -4.15
C PHE A 35 13.23 3.14 -4.51
N ILE A 36 13.76 2.37 -3.56
CA ILE A 36 14.13 0.97 -3.76
C ILE A 36 13.25 0.08 -2.90
N ALA A 37 12.44 -0.75 -3.52
CA ALA A 37 11.66 -1.76 -2.83
C ALA A 37 12.53 -2.96 -2.48
N SER A 38 12.58 -3.32 -1.21
CA SER A 38 13.29 -4.50 -0.72
C SER A 38 12.40 -5.74 -0.73
N ASP A 39 13.01 -6.91 -0.53
CA ASP A 39 12.28 -8.16 -0.33
C ASP A 39 11.83 -8.37 1.12
N ARG A 40 12.02 -7.36 1.99
CA ARG A 40 11.51 -7.36 3.36
C ARG A 40 9.99 -7.40 3.38
N ILE A 41 9.42 -8.11 4.33
CA ILE A 41 7.99 -8.10 4.61
C ILE A 41 7.75 -7.64 6.04
N SER A 42 6.67 -6.89 6.25
CA SER A 42 6.27 -6.43 7.58
C SER A 42 4.86 -6.87 7.91
N ALA A 43 4.65 -7.31 9.14
CA ALA A 43 3.33 -7.62 9.69
C ALA A 43 3.29 -7.21 11.16
N TYR A 44 2.15 -6.72 11.65
CA TYR A 44 1.97 -6.29 13.05
C TYR A 44 3.06 -5.32 13.53
N ASP A 45 3.43 -4.36 12.66
CA ASP A 45 4.49 -3.35 12.83
C ASP A 45 5.92 -3.86 12.95
N TRP A 46 6.12 -5.16 12.88
CA TRP A 46 7.44 -5.77 12.81
C TRP A 46 7.90 -5.96 11.37
N VAL A 47 9.17 -5.69 11.10
CA VAL A 47 9.85 -6.21 9.91
C VAL A 47 10.28 -7.63 10.24
N LEU A 48 9.82 -8.60 9.45
CA LEU A 48 10.15 -10.00 9.68
C LEU A 48 11.61 -10.27 9.30
N PRO A 49 12.28 -11.22 9.97
CA PRO A 49 13.65 -11.59 9.65
C PRO A 49 13.78 -12.27 8.28
N THR A 50 12.71 -12.89 7.79
CA THR A 50 12.68 -13.62 6.53
C THR A 50 12.33 -12.70 5.36
N LEU A 51 13.05 -12.84 4.24
CA LEU A 51 12.77 -12.13 2.98
C LEU A 51 11.80 -12.94 2.11
N ILE A 52 10.98 -12.23 1.32
CA ILE A 52 10.16 -12.86 0.26
C ILE A 52 10.84 -12.58 -1.08
N PRO A 53 11.43 -13.58 -1.74
CA PRO A 53 12.15 -13.41 -2.99
C PRO A 53 11.30 -12.70 -4.06
N ASP A 54 11.91 -11.79 -4.79
CA ASP A 54 11.30 -10.98 -5.86
C ASP A 54 10.20 -10.01 -5.43
N LYS A 55 9.82 -9.96 -4.14
CA LYS A 55 8.76 -9.08 -3.65
C LYS A 55 8.97 -7.63 -4.10
N GLY A 56 10.19 -7.09 -3.92
CA GLY A 56 10.52 -5.72 -4.31
C GLY A 56 10.33 -5.48 -5.81
N LYS A 57 10.70 -6.44 -6.65
CA LYS A 57 10.52 -6.34 -8.10
C LYS A 57 9.03 -6.34 -8.47
N ILE A 58 8.27 -7.31 -7.94
CA ILE A 58 6.83 -7.45 -8.22
C ILE A 58 6.08 -6.16 -7.85
N LEU A 59 6.31 -5.64 -6.65
CA LEU A 59 5.60 -4.44 -6.18
C LEU A 59 5.99 -3.19 -6.98
N THR A 60 7.26 -3.04 -7.35
CA THR A 60 7.71 -1.91 -8.18
C THR A 60 7.09 -1.96 -9.56
N GLN A 61 7.16 -3.11 -10.24
CA GLN A 61 6.60 -3.27 -11.59
C GLN A 61 5.08 -3.07 -11.58
N LEU A 62 4.39 -3.59 -10.57
CA LEU A 62 2.95 -3.41 -10.43
C LEU A 62 2.57 -1.94 -10.15
N SER A 63 3.32 -1.23 -9.29
CA SER A 63 3.11 0.20 -9.07
C SER A 63 3.31 1.01 -10.34
N LEU A 64 4.36 0.73 -11.11
CA LEU A 64 4.63 1.41 -12.38
C LEU A 64 3.48 1.19 -13.37
N TRP A 65 3.00 -0.05 -13.50
CA TRP A 65 1.85 -0.37 -14.33
C TRP A 65 0.59 0.39 -13.89
N TRP A 66 0.29 0.45 -12.58
CA TRP A 66 -0.84 1.19 -12.06
C TRP A 66 -0.73 2.71 -12.29
N PHE A 67 0.45 3.29 -12.13
CA PHE A 67 0.64 4.71 -12.44
C PHE A 67 0.31 5.04 -13.88
N GLU A 68 0.56 4.13 -14.82
CA GLU A 68 0.17 4.29 -16.23
C GLU A 68 -1.36 4.21 -16.41
N GLN A 69 -2.04 3.27 -15.71
CA GLN A 69 -3.50 3.12 -15.77
C GLN A 69 -4.27 4.32 -15.15
N LEU A 70 -3.61 5.10 -14.30
CA LEU A 70 -4.18 6.22 -13.56
C LEU A 70 -3.76 7.59 -14.11
N ALA A 71 -2.93 7.63 -15.14
CA ALA A 71 -2.28 8.85 -15.63
C ALA A 71 -3.25 9.94 -16.12
N ASP A 72 -4.45 9.59 -16.54
CA ASP A 72 -5.52 10.50 -16.93
C ASP A 72 -6.34 11.05 -15.75
N ILE A 73 -6.19 10.48 -14.55
CA ILE A 73 -6.89 10.88 -13.31
C ILE A 73 -6.00 11.80 -12.47
N VAL A 74 -4.75 11.36 -12.25
CA VAL A 74 -3.79 12.06 -11.40
C VAL A 74 -2.36 11.74 -11.87
N PRO A 75 -1.46 12.74 -11.97
CA PRO A 75 -0.07 12.46 -12.29
C PRO A 75 0.60 11.68 -11.17
N SER A 76 1.63 10.90 -11.52
CA SER A 76 2.47 10.21 -10.55
C SER A 76 3.81 10.93 -10.35
N HIS A 77 4.44 10.69 -9.20
CA HIS A 77 5.76 11.20 -8.89
C HIS A 77 6.89 10.54 -9.71
N VAL A 78 6.60 9.46 -10.42
CA VAL A 78 7.61 8.73 -11.20
C VAL A 78 8.15 9.60 -12.32
N SER A 79 9.46 9.77 -12.36
CA SER A 79 10.15 10.51 -13.41
C SER A 79 10.48 9.59 -14.59
N ARG A 80 10.92 10.18 -15.70
CA ARG A 80 11.42 9.44 -16.87
C ARG A 80 12.89 8.99 -16.74
N ALA A 81 13.55 9.37 -15.64
CA ALA A 81 14.93 8.96 -15.39
C ALA A 81 15.02 7.46 -15.09
N SER A 82 16.06 6.83 -15.60
CA SER A 82 16.30 5.41 -15.35
C SER A 82 17.02 5.20 -14.01
N ALA A 83 16.57 4.25 -13.23
CA ALA A 83 17.30 3.80 -12.05
C ALA A 83 18.63 3.12 -12.43
N PRO A 84 19.64 3.14 -11.54
CA PRO A 84 20.88 2.39 -11.71
C PRO A 84 20.64 0.91 -12.04
N ALA A 85 21.51 0.34 -12.87
CA ALA A 85 21.34 -1.04 -13.36
C ALA A 85 21.24 -2.08 -12.24
N SER A 86 21.94 -1.88 -11.12
CA SER A 86 21.92 -2.78 -9.96
C SER A 86 20.57 -2.92 -9.29
N VAL A 87 19.66 -1.92 -9.44
CA VAL A 87 18.35 -1.88 -8.78
C VAL A 87 17.17 -1.63 -9.71
N ARG A 88 17.40 -1.57 -11.02
CA ARG A 88 16.41 -1.12 -12.03
C ARG A 88 15.06 -1.82 -11.92
N GLU A 89 15.03 -3.11 -11.63
CA GLU A 89 13.80 -3.90 -11.59
C GLU A 89 12.95 -3.66 -10.33
N ARG A 90 13.56 -3.07 -9.28
CA ARG A 90 12.93 -2.85 -7.97
C ARG A 90 12.99 -1.39 -7.51
N ALA A 91 13.27 -0.47 -8.42
CA ALA A 91 13.44 0.94 -8.07
C ALA A 91 12.69 1.88 -9.01
N MET A 92 12.29 3.01 -8.46
CA MET A 92 11.69 4.13 -9.19
C MET A 92 12.48 5.39 -8.89
N VAL A 93 12.80 6.19 -9.92
CA VAL A 93 13.31 7.55 -9.74
C VAL A 93 12.12 8.49 -9.72
N CYS A 94 11.97 9.23 -8.63
CA CYS A 94 10.75 10.00 -8.33
C CYS A 94 11.07 11.48 -8.10
N GLU A 95 10.15 12.34 -8.53
CA GLU A 95 10.20 13.76 -8.21
C GLU A 95 9.94 13.97 -6.71
N GLN A 96 10.58 14.98 -6.10
CA GLN A 96 10.32 15.35 -4.71
C GLN A 96 8.97 16.10 -4.60
N LEU A 97 8.19 15.75 -3.59
CA LEU A 97 6.89 16.33 -3.32
C LEU A 97 6.81 16.89 -1.90
N ASP A 98 5.91 17.83 -1.69
CA ASP A 98 5.45 18.22 -0.38
C ASP A 98 4.29 17.29 0.02
N MET A 99 4.62 16.27 0.80
CA MET A 99 3.67 15.21 1.15
C MET A 99 2.61 15.69 2.13
N PHE A 100 1.34 15.33 1.88
CA PHE A 100 0.30 15.51 2.88
C PHE A 100 0.48 14.50 4.03
N PRO A 101 0.27 14.92 5.29
CA PRO A 101 0.41 14.06 6.48
C PRO A 101 -0.84 13.17 6.68
N VAL A 102 -1.38 12.64 5.60
CA VAL A 102 -2.62 11.87 5.58
C VAL A 102 -2.44 10.64 4.70
N GLU A 103 -2.76 9.48 5.23
CA GLU A 103 -2.91 8.24 4.46
C GLU A 103 -4.28 8.24 3.79
N CYS A 104 -4.29 8.23 2.47
CA CYS A 104 -5.52 8.20 1.67
C CYS A 104 -6.02 6.76 1.57
N VAL A 105 -7.04 6.42 2.35
CA VAL A 105 -7.65 5.10 2.33
C VAL A 105 -9.05 5.16 1.70
N VAL A 106 -9.32 4.26 0.77
CA VAL A 106 -10.68 4.08 0.21
C VAL A 106 -11.11 2.64 0.40
N ARG A 107 -12.36 2.47 0.82
CA ARG A 107 -12.97 1.15 1.05
C ARG A 107 -14.23 0.98 0.21
N GLY A 108 -14.27 -0.09 -0.55
CA GLY A 108 -15.48 -0.57 -1.23
C GLY A 108 -16.13 -1.73 -0.51
N TYR A 109 -15.39 -2.36 0.40
CA TYR A 109 -15.84 -3.50 1.20
C TYR A 109 -15.43 -3.32 2.67
N LEU A 110 -16.15 -3.99 3.55
CA LEU A 110 -15.92 -3.95 4.99
C LEU A 110 -14.85 -4.97 5.38
N ALA A 111 -13.65 -4.50 5.71
CA ALA A 111 -12.52 -5.34 6.11
C ALA A 111 -11.55 -4.59 7.04
N GLY A 112 -10.63 -5.31 7.66
CA GLY A 112 -9.53 -4.75 8.45
C GLY A 112 -9.98 -3.78 9.55
N SER A 113 -9.28 -2.64 9.70
CA SER A 113 -9.62 -1.62 10.72
C SER A 113 -11.02 -1.04 10.53
N GLY A 114 -11.50 -0.94 9.28
CA GLY A 114 -12.88 -0.49 9.01
C GLY A 114 -13.95 -1.44 9.58
N LEU A 115 -13.69 -2.76 9.58
CA LEU A 115 -14.57 -3.73 10.23
C LEU A 115 -14.57 -3.58 11.74
N ALA A 116 -13.40 -3.33 12.34
CA ALA A 116 -13.28 -3.07 13.78
C ALA A 116 -14.09 -1.84 14.21
N ASP A 117 -13.93 -0.72 13.50
CA ASP A 117 -14.69 0.52 13.73
C ASP A 117 -16.20 0.29 13.59
N TYR A 118 -16.60 -0.40 12.51
CA TYR A 118 -18.02 -0.68 12.27
C TYR A 118 -18.63 -1.56 13.36
N ARG A 119 -17.92 -2.59 13.84
CA ARG A 119 -18.38 -3.43 14.94
C ARG A 119 -18.57 -2.64 16.23
N ALA A 120 -17.72 -1.66 16.50
CA ALA A 120 -17.76 -0.84 17.68
C ALA A 120 -18.87 0.23 17.63
N THR A 121 -19.06 0.87 16.46
CA THR A 121 -19.82 2.13 16.36
C THR A 121 -20.86 2.17 15.23
N GLN A 122 -20.90 1.18 14.37
CA GLN A 122 -21.63 1.19 13.08
C GLN A 122 -21.20 2.34 12.14
N LYS A 123 -20.01 2.87 12.33
CA LYS A 123 -19.44 3.95 11.53
C LYS A 123 -17.99 3.58 11.16
N ILE A 124 -17.48 4.21 10.10
CA ILE A 124 -16.05 4.24 9.78
C ILE A 124 -15.67 5.70 9.55
N CYS A 125 -14.65 6.19 10.23
CA CYS A 125 -14.22 7.60 10.14
C CYS A 125 -15.40 8.60 10.31
N GLY A 126 -16.32 8.33 11.24
CA GLY A 126 -17.51 9.14 11.48
C GLY A 126 -18.67 8.93 10.50
N GLN A 127 -18.48 8.22 9.38
CA GLN A 127 -19.50 7.95 8.37
C GLN A 127 -20.36 6.76 8.80
N GLY A 128 -21.69 6.99 8.98
CA GLY A 128 -22.65 5.95 9.30
C GLY A 128 -22.86 4.96 8.15
N LEU A 129 -22.92 3.68 8.47
CA LEU A 129 -23.16 2.61 7.51
C LEU A 129 -24.44 1.84 7.85
N PRO A 130 -25.07 1.17 6.87
CA PRO A 130 -26.26 0.35 7.12
C PRO A 130 -26.00 -0.72 8.18
N PRO A 131 -27.00 -1.07 9.00
CA PRO A 131 -26.86 -2.17 9.97
C PRO A 131 -26.78 -3.52 9.26
N GLY A 132 -26.18 -4.50 9.94
CA GLY A 132 -26.13 -5.90 9.49
C GLY A 132 -25.01 -6.23 8.49
N LEU A 133 -24.09 -5.30 8.21
CA LEU A 133 -22.90 -5.61 7.42
C LEU A 133 -21.98 -6.57 8.18
N LYS A 134 -21.40 -7.51 7.45
CA LYS A 134 -20.47 -8.52 7.93
C LYS A 134 -19.09 -8.32 7.34
N ASP A 135 -18.11 -9.06 7.82
CA ASP A 135 -16.78 -9.13 7.19
C ASP A 135 -16.91 -9.45 5.70
N GLY A 136 -16.17 -8.74 4.86
CA GLY A 136 -16.26 -8.88 3.41
C GLY A 136 -17.53 -8.32 2.76
N SER A 137 -18.48 -7.72 3.51
CA SER A 137 -19.66 -7.10 2.92
C SER A 137 -19.28 -5.95 2.00
N ARG A 138 -19.88 -5.91 0.80
CA ARG A 138 -19.76 -4.77 -0.10
C ARG A 138 -20.49 -3.56 0.50
N LEU A 139 -19.83 -2.41 0.49
CA LEU A 139 -20.45 -1.14 0.91
C LEU A 139 -21.41 -0.62 -0.17
N PRO A 140 -22.45 0.14 0.19
CA PRO A 140 -23.38 0.73 -0.79
C PRO A 140 -22.71 1.59 -1.86
N LYS A 141 -21.61 2.24 -1.50
CA LYS A 141 -20.68 2.98 -2.36
C LYS A 141 -19.29 2.97 -1.73
N PRO A 142 -18.23 3.17 -2.51
CA PRO A 142 -16.89 3.39 -1.96
C PRO A 142 -16.88 4.62 -1.05
N ILE A 143 -16.13 4.54 0.05
CA ILE A 143 -16.00 5.63 1.03
C ILE A 143 -14.52 5.96 1.26
N PHE A 144 -14.23 7.26 1.37
CA PHE A 144 -12.92 7.76 1.78
C PHE A 144 -12.83 7.69 3.30
N THR A 145 -11.88 6.91 3.80
CA THR A 145 -11.66 6.62 5.22
C THR A 145 -10.21 6.87 5.60
N PRO A 146 -9.80 8.15 5.65
CA PRO A 146 -8.41 8.54 5.86
C PRO A 146 -7.86 8.05 7.20
N ALA A 147 -6.53 7.95 7.27
CA ALA A 147 -5.83 7.69 8.51
C ALA A 147 -4.69 8.69 8.73
N THR A 148 -4.24 8.82 9.96
CA THR A 148 -3.00 9.55 10.27
C THR A 148 -1.83 8.83 9.62
N LYS A 149 -0.81 9.58 9.22
CA LYS A 149 0.49 9.01 8.90
C LYS A 149 1.29 8.92 10.19
N ALA A 150 1.27 7.72 10.79
CA ALA A 150 1.94 7.50 12.07
C ALA A 150 3.46 7.56 11.95
N GLU A 151 4.13 7.96 13.03
CA GLU A 151 5.58 7.82 13.14
C GLU A 151 6.00 6.35 13.22
N ILE A 152 7.28 6.07 12.96
CA ILE A 152 7.81 4.69 12.99
C ILE A 152 7.59 4.08 14.38
N GLY A 153 6.83 3.00 14.43
CA GLY A 153 6.50 2.29 15.67
C GLY A 153 5.11 2.60 16.24
N GLU A 154 4.39 3.51 15.62
CA GLU A 154 2.98 3.78 15.90
C GLU A 154 2.06 3.22 14.82
N HIS A 155 0.77 3.10 15.13
CA HIS A 155 -0.25 2.64 14.18
C HIS A 155 -0.94 3.80 13.49
N ASP A 156 -1.20 3.67 12.19
CA ASP A 156 -2.09 4.57 11.47
C ASP A 156 -3.49 4.48 12.10
N MET A 157 -4.00 5.59 12.60
CA MET A 157 -5.34 5.66 13.19
C MET A 157 -6.34 6.21 12.19
N ASN A 158 -7.47 5.53 12.04
CA ASN A 158 -8.58 6.07 11.26
C ASN A 158 -9.02 7.42 11.83
N ILE A 159 -9.11 8.45 10.98
CA ILE A 159 -9.55 9.80 11.35
C ILE A 159 -10.77 10.21 10.53
N THR A 160 -11.53 11.14 11.06
CA THR A 160 -12.69 11.70 10.35
C THR A 160 -12.25 12.65 9.25
N PHE A 161 -13.15 12.93 8.29
CA PHE A 161 -12.89 13.93 7.27
C PHE A 161 -12.67 15.32 7.86
N ASP A 162 -13.37 15.66 8.95
CA ASP A 162 -13.22 16.96 9.63
C ASP A 162 -11.82 17.10 10.28
N GLU A 163 -11.27 16.00 10.80
CA GLU A 163 -9.89 15.99 11.30
C GLU A 163 -8.87 16.20 10.17
N VAL A 164 -9.11 15.62 8.99
CA VAL A 164 -8.29 15.93 7.79
C VAL A 164 -8.38 17.42 7.44
N VAL A 165 -9.58 17.99 7.44
CA VAL A 165 -9.78 19.44 7.20
C VAL A 165 -9.00 20.30 8.20
N ILE A 166 -9.00 19.91 9.46
CA ILE A 166 -8.22 20.63 10.49
C ILE A 166 -6.71 20.53 10.21
N ALA A 167 -6.24 19.37 9.75
CA ALA A 167 -4.82 19.13 9.53
C ALA A 167 -4.25 19.83 8.28
N ILE A 168 -5.01 19.87 7.16
CA ILE A 168 -4.49 20.30 5.86
C ILE A 168 -5.32 21.38 5.16
N GLY A 169 -6.47 21.77 5.70
CA GLY A 169 -7.38 22.73 5.08
C GLY A 169 -8.53 22.07 4.30
N GLN A 170 -9.58 22.86 4.08
CA GLN A 170 -10.84 22.38 3.47
C GLN A 170 -10.67 22.04 2.00
N GLU A 171 -9.91 22.84 1.26
CA GLU A 171 -9.71 22.64 -0.19
C GLU A 171 -8.89 21.40 -0.45
N GLU A 172 -7.75 21.26 0.22
CA GLU A 172 -6.85 20.12 0.14
C GLU A 172 -7.55 18.80 0.53
N ALA A 173 -8.29 18.83 1.64
CA ALA A 173 -9.04 17.66 2.11
C ALA A 173 -10.09 17.20 1.07
N GLN A 174 -10.79 18.15 0.44
CA GLN A 174 -11.75 17.83 -0.62
C GLN A 174 -11.06 17.26 -1.87
N GLN A 175 -9.90 17.79 -2.27
CA GLN A 175 -9.14 17.30 -3.42
C GLN A 175 -8.59 15.89 -3.14
N LEU A 176 -8.00 15.66 -1.96
CA LEU A 176 -7.54 14.31 -1.59
C LEU A 176 -8.69 13.30 -1.67
N ARG A 177 -9.85 13.62 -1.10
CA ARG A 177 -11.02 12.75 -1.16
C ARG A 177 -11.48 12.48 -2.60
N ARG A 178 -11.56 13.54 -3.42
CA ARG A 178 -12.01 13.43 -4.82
C ARG A 178 -11.07 12.54 -5.64
N ILE A 179 -9.76 12.80 -5.55
CA ILE A 179 -8.74 12.04 -6.26
C ILE A 179 -8.76 10.58 -5.78
N SER A 180 -8.81 10.37 -4.47
CA SER A 180 -8.79 9.03 -3.88
C SER A 180 -9.96 8.16 -4.35
N LEU A 181 -11.17 8.72 -4.40
CA LEU A 181 -12.34 8.01 -4.90
C LEU A 181 -12.22 7.71 -6.39
N ALA A 182 -11.73 8.64 -7.21
CA ALA A 182 -11.55 8.43 -8.64
C ALA A 182 -10.48 7.36 -8.94
N VAL A 183 -9.36 7.35 -8.20
CA VAL A 183 -8.33 6.31 -8.27
C VAL A 183 -8.93 4.94 -7.92
N TYR A 184 -9.68 4.86 -6.81
CA TYR A 184 -10.32 3.60 -6.40
C TYR A 184 -11.33 3.10 -7.45
N GLU A 185 -12.20 3.97 -7.96
CA GLU A 185 -13.23 3.60 -8.94
C GLU A 185 -12.61 3.02 -10.22
N ARG A 186 -11.56 3.66 -10.76
CA ARG A 186 -10.81 3.13 -11.91
C ARG A 186 -10.15 1.79 -11.59
N ALA A 187 -9.53 1.68 -10.42
CA ALA A 187 -8.84 0.45 -10.01
C ALA A 187 -9.82 -0.71 -9.75
N ASP A 188 -10.98 -0.45 -9.16
CA ASP A 188 -12.04 -1.44 -8.94
C ASP A 188 -12.63 -1.94 -10.29
N GLU A 189 -12.80 -1.04 -11.26
CA GLU A 189 -13.24 -1.41 -12.63
C GLU A 189 -12.24 -2.38 -13.27
N ILE A 190 -10.96 -2.01 -13.32
CA ILE A 190 -9.88 -2.84 -13.90
C ILE A 190 -9.76 -4.18 -13.15
N ALA A 191 -9.77 -4.16 -11.81
CA ALA A 191 -9.67 -5.38 -11.01
C ALA A 191 -10.83 -6.35 -11.29
N ARG A 192 -12.06 -5.84 -11.41
CA ARG A 192 -13.25 -6.66 -11.73
C ARG A 192 -13.16 -7.32 -13.09
N GLU A 193 -12.69 -6.60 -14.11
CA GLU A 193 -12.47 -7.17 -15.45
C GLU A 193 -11.46 -8.32 -15.43
N ARG A 194 -10.59 -8.35 -14.41
CA ARG A 194 -9.57 -9.39 -14.17
C ARG A 194 -10.01 -10.46 -13.16
N GLY A 195 -11.30 -10.48 -12.79
CA GLY A 195 -11.85 -11.45 -11.83
C GLY A 195 -11.39 -11.22 -10.39
N LEU A 196 -11.00 -10.00 -10.05
CA LEU A 196 -10.56 -9.59 -8.73
C LEU A 196 -11.51 -8.56 -8.12
N ILE A 197 -11.62 -8.58 -6.81
CA ILE A 197 -12.26 -7.54 -5.99
C ILE A 197 -11.15 -6.73 -5.33
N LEU A 198 -11.19 -5.41 -5.52
CA LEU A 198 -10.41 -4.46 -4.72
C LEU A 198 -11.23 -4.07 -3.48
N ALA A 199 -10.90 -4.65 -2.34
CA ALA A 199 -11.67 -4.41 -1.11
C ALA A 199 -11.40 -3.04 -0.50
N ASP A 200 -10.16 -2.69 -0.36
CA ASP A 200 -9.66 -1.39 0.05
C ASP A 200 -8.26 -1.12 -0.50
N THR A 201 -7.86 0.12 -0.46
CA THR A 201 -6.52 0.56 -0.86
C THR A 201 -6.08 1.74 -0.01
N LYS A 202 -4.77 1.86 0.17
CA LYS A 202 -4.09 2.95 0.85
C LYS A 202 -2.98 3.49 -0.04
N PHE A 203 -2.90 4.80 -0.22
CA PHE A 203 -1.85 5.48 -0.97
C PHE A 203 -1.62 6.90 -0.46
N GLU A 204 -0.57 7.50 -0.94
CA GLU A 204 -0.13 8.83 -0.52
C GLU A 204 -0.26 9.83 -1.67
N ILE A 205 -0.54 11.09 -1.34
CA ILE A 205 -0.59 12.21 -2.27
C ILE A 205 0.30 13.32 -1.72
N GLY A 206 0.97 14.03 -2.60
CA GLY A 206 1.73 15.23 -2.29
C GLY A 206 1.49 16.33 -3.33
N LEU A 207 2.00 17.52 -3.06
CA LEU A 207 2.05 18.62 -4.02
C LEU A 207 3.41 18.64 -4.71
N GLY A 208 3.42 18.83 -6.01
CA GLY A 208 4.63 19.01 -6.78
C GLY A 208 5.38 20.26 -6.36
N ARG A 209 6.66 20.12 -5.98
CA ARG A 209 7.51 21.24 -5.56
C ARG A 209 7.97 22.10 -6.72
N SER A 210 8.23 21.49 -7.87
CA SER A 210 8.88 22.14 -9.01
C SER A 210 8.55 21.46 -10.33
N GLY A 211 9.07 22.00 -11.42
CA GLY A 211 8.95 21.41 -12.74
C GLY A 211 7.52 21.38 -13.28
N LYS A 212 7.20 20.35 -14.04
CA LYS A 212 5.90 20.23 -14.73
C LYS A 212 4.71 20.01 -13.80
N TYR A 213 4.95 19.60 -12.55
CA TYR A 213 3.92 19.30 -11.56
C TYR A 213 3.87 20.34 -10.43
N ALA A 214 4.55 21.49 -10.56
CA ALA A 214 4.54 22.52 -9.53
C ALA A 214 3.11 22.96 -9.16
N GLY A 215 2.70 22.69 -7.92
CA GLY A 215 1.36 22.98 -7.40
C GLY A 215 0.28 21.98 -7.78
N ASP A 216 0.58 20.95 -8.56
CA ASP A 216 -0.36 19.87 -8.85
C ASP A 216 -0.39 18.84 -7.72
N TYR A 217 -1.55 18.20 -7.53
CA TYR A 217 -1.67 17.01 -6.69
C TYR A 217 -1.08 15.81 -7.44
N VAL A 218 -0.16 15.10 -6.79
CA VAL A 218 0.63 14.02 -7.41
C VAL A 218 0.53 12.77 -6.54
N LEU A 219 0.23 11.64 -7.16
CA LEU A 219 0.20 10.32 -6.51
C LEU A 219 1.63 9.85 -6.25
N ALA A 220 1.89 9.39 -5.03
CA ALA A 220 3.23 9.08 -4.55
C ALA A 220 3.33 7.69 -3.94
N ASP A 221 4.55 7.30 -3.60
CA ASP A 221 4.94 6.04 -2.99
C ASP A 221 4.60 4.83 -3.88
N GLU A 222 4.05 3.77 -3.32
CA GLU A 222 3.46 2.67 -4.08
C GLU A 222 1.94 2.83 -4.18
N VAL A 223 1.36 2.29 -5.23
CA VAL A 223 -0.08 2.36 -5.44
C VAL A 223 -0.65 1.01 -5.85
N LEU A 224 -1.76 0.63 -5.20
CA LEU A 224 -2.59 -0.51 -5.59
C LEU A 224 -1.84 -1.85 -5.66
N THR A 225 -0.78 -1.99 -4.90
CA THR A 225 -0.04 -3.25 -4.75
C THR A 225 -0.68 -4.13 -3.68
N PRO A 226 -0.38 -5.43 -3.63
CA PRO A 226 -0.81 -6.30 -2.53
C PRO A 226 -0.30 -5.88 -1.15
N ASP A 227 0.71 -5.01 -1.05
CA ASP A 227 1.17 -4.44 0.23
C ASP A 227 0.30 -3.28 0.72
N SER A 228 -0.27 -2.51 -0.21
CA SER A 228 -1.09 -1.33 0.08
C SER A 228 -2.58 -1.56 -0.12
N SER A 229 -3.00 -2.71 -0.66
CA SER A 229 -4.38 -2.98 -1.07
C SER A 229 -4.78 -4.43 -0.81
N ARG A 230 -6.06 -4.67 -0.51
CA ARG A 230 -6.63 -6.00 -0.41
C ARG A 230 -7.30 -6.39 -1.70
N TYR A 231 -6.76 -7.42 -2.35
CA TYR A 231 -7.38 -8.05 -3.51
C TYR A 231 -7.91 -9.43 -3.15
N TRP A 232 -9.14 -9.72 -3.54
CA TRP A 232 -9.78 -11.02 -3.34
C TRP A 232 -10.18 -11.65 -4.68
N PRO A 233 -10.09 -12.97 -4.84
CA PRO A 233 -10.68 -13.67 -5.97
C PRO A 233 -12.20 -13.46 -5.97
N ALA A 234 -12.75 -12.93 -7.06
CA ALA A 234 -14.18 -12.61 -7.14
C ALA A 234 -15.09 -13.86 -7.08
N ASP A 235 -14.59 -14.98 -7.60
CA ASP A 235 -15.26 -16.28 -7.61
C ASP A 235 -15.27 -17.01 -6.26
N GLN A 236 -14.47 -16.53 -5.29
CA GLN A 236 -14.39 -17.10 -3.95
C GLN A 236 -14.91 -16.15 -2.87
N TRP A 237 -15.42 -14.97 -3.28
CA TRP A 237 -15.90 -13.97 -2.35
C TRP A 237 -17.25 -14.36 -1.74
N GLU A 238 -17.29 -14.41 -0.41
CA GLU A 238 -18.50 -14.67 0.38
C GLU A 238 -18.53 -13.80 1.65
N PRO A 239 -19.51 -12.88 1.79
CA PRO A 239 -19.62 -12.06 2.99
C PRO A 239 -19.91 -12.85 4.26
N GLY A 240 -19.26 -12.50 5.36
CA GLY A 240 -19.41 -13.14 6.68
C GLY A 240 -18.28 -14.09 7.05
N HIS A 241 -17.31 -14.24 6.17
CA HIS A 241 -16.12 -15.05 6.37
C HIS A 241 -14.86 -14.24 6.07
N ALA A 242 -13.69 -14.71 6.56
CA ALA A 242 -12.40 -14.23 6.13
C ALA A 242 -12.22 -14.55 4.63
N GLN A 243 -11.81 -13.56 3.84
CA GLN A 243 -11.67 -13.72 2.40
C GLN A 243 -10.29 -14.25 2.03
N PRO A 244 -10.20 -15.19 1.06
CA PRO A 244 -8.92 -15.48 0.41
C PRO A 244 -8.32 -14.19 -0.15
N SER A 245 -7.06 -13.92 0.12
CA SER A 245 -6.45 -12.64 -0.24
C SER A 245 -5.10 -12.82 -0.90
N PHE A 246 -4.72 -11.85 -1.74
CA PHE A 246 -3.40 -11.77 -2.36
C PHE A 246 -2.43 -10.89 -1.56
N ASP A 247 -2.88 -10.34 -0.44
CA ASP A 247 -2.09 -9.49 0.45
C ASP A 247 -1.32 -10.30 1.51
N LYS A 248 -0.80 -9.59 2.51
CA LYS A 248 -0.08 -10.15 3.66
C LYS A 248 -0.93 -11.00 4.61
N GLN A 249 -2.23 -11.20 4.34
CA GLN A 249 -3.12 -11.92 5.26
C GLN A 249 -2.64 -13.34 5.49
N PHE A 250 -2.13 -14.01 4.46
CA PHE A 250 -1.56 -15.35 4.59
C PHE A 250 -0.40 -15.43 5.60
N VAL A 251 0.50 -14.45 5.57
CA VAL A 251 1.58 -14.34 6.57
C VAL A 251 1.03 -14.03 7.95
N ARG A 252 0.04 -13.12 8.03
CA ARG A 252 -0.59 -12.77 9.31
C ARG A 252 -1.32 -13.95 9.94
N ASP A 253 -2.03 -14.73 9.12
CA ASP A 253 -2.76 -15.92 9.59
C ASP A 253 -1.79 -16.98 10.13
N TRP A 254 -0.65 -17.19 9.47
CA TRP A 254 0.37 -18.09 9.98
C TRP A 254 0.98 -17.55 11.28
N LEU A 255 1.34 -16.27 11.34
CA LEU A 255 1.93 -15.66 12.55
C LEU A 255 1.02 -15.78 13.77
N THR A 256 -0.29 -15.69 13.60
CA THR A 256 -1.27 -15.84 14.70
C THR A 256 -1.77 -17.28 14.90
N SER A 257 -1.26 -18.23 14.11
CA SER A 257 -1.59 -19.64 14.27
C SER A 257 -0.79 -20.29 15.41
N PRO A 258 -1.26 -21.42 15.97
CA PRO A 258 -0.50 -22.18 16.96
C PRO A 258 0.86 -22.69 16.45
N GLU A 259 1.02 -22.82 15.11
CA GLU A 259 2.24 -23.32 14.49
C GLU A 259 3.41 -22.35 14.66
N SER A 260 3.16 -21.04 14.58
CA SER A 260 4.20 -20.03 14.76
C SER A 260 4.71 -19.95 16.21
N GLY A 261 3.87 -20.26 17.17
CA GLY A 261 4.15 -20.09 18.60
C GLY A 261 4.38 -18.64 19.02
N TRP A 262 4.08 -17.68 18.14
CA TRP A 262 4.28 -16.26 18.41
C TRP A 262 3.03 -15.62 19.03
N ASP A 263 3.28 -14.79 20.02
CA ASP A 263 2.24 -13.99 20.66
C ASP A 263 2.32 -12.55 20.13
N GLN A 264 1.28 -12.13 19.42
CA GLN A 264 1.15 -10.80 18.81
C GLN A 264 1.23 -9.68 19.85
N ASP A 265 0.73 -9.91 21.06
CA ASP A 265 0.71 -8.92 22.15
C ASP A 265 2.04 -8.88 22.92
N SER A 266 2.98 -9.78 22.58
CA SER A 266 4.31 -9.80 23.18
C SER A 266 5.22 -8.71 22.58
N GLN A 267 6.26 -8.34 23.34
CA GLN A 267 7.34 -7.46 22.84
C GLN A 267 8.44 -8.25 22.10
N THR A 268 8.18 -9.52 21.80
CA THR A 268 9.14 -10.41 21.13
C THR A 268 8.97 -10.30 19.62
N PRO A 269 10.07 -10.14 18.86
CA PRO A 269 9.99 -10.14 17.39
C PRO A 269 9.36 -11.42 16.85
N PRO A 270 8.64 -11.34 15.70
CA PRO A 270 8.13 -12.53 15.02
C PRO A 270 9.24 -13.51 14.64
N PRO A 271 8.95 -14.83 14.61
CA PRO A 271 9.89 -15.85 14.18
C PRO A 271 10.15 -15.77 12.67
N GLU A 272 11.15 -16.50 12.21
CA GLU A 272 11.38 -16.73 10.78
C GLU A 272 10.20 -17.48 10.15
N LEU A 273 9.86 -17.09 8.93
CA LEU A 273 8.81 -17.79 8.17
C LEU A 273 9.37 -19.12 7.63
N PRO A 274 8.60 -20.21 7.73
CA PRO A 274 8.94 -21.45 7.07
C PRO A 274 8.99 -21.32 5.54
N ASP A 275 9.81 -22.11 4.88
CA ASP A 275 9.98 -22.06 3.42
C ASP A 275 8.64 -22.14 2.66
N HIS A 276 7.72 -23.01 3.09
CA HIS A 276 6.42 -23.13 2.44
C HIS A 276 5.56 -21.86 2.55
N ILE A 277 5.68 -21.09 3.64
CA ILE A 277 5.01 -19.79 3.80
C ILE A 277 5.66 -18.74 2.88
N VAL A 278 6.98 -18.74 2.78
CA VAL A 278 7.72 -17.87 1.85
C VAL A 278 7.32 -18.13 0.41
N GLU A 279 7.35 -19.40 -0.03
CA GLU A 279 7.00 -19.80 -1.39
C GLU A 279 5.54 -19.46 -1.74
N GLN A 280 4.60 -19.73 -0.84
CA GLN A 280 3.19 -19.41 -1.07
C GLN A 280 2.94 -17.90 -1.09
N THR A 281 3.62 -17.15 -0.22
CA THR A 281 3.52 -15.68 -0.22
C THR A 281 4.05 -15.11 -1.53
N ARG A 282 5.22 -15.55 -1.98
CA ARG A 282 5.77 -15.16 -3.29
C ARG A 282 4.81 -15.50 -4.43
N ALA A 283 4.27 -16.73 -4.44
CA ALA A 283 3.33 -17.15 -5.47
C ALA A 283 2.06 -16.28 -5.50
N LYS A 284 1.55 -15.83 -4.34
CA LYS A 284 0.40 -14.91 -4.26
C LYS A 284 0.70 -13.54 -4.84
N TYR A 285 1.88 -12.99 -4.62
CA TYR A 285 2.29 -11.72 -5.22
C TYR A 285 2.43 -11.82 -6.74
N ILE A 286 3.02 -12.92 -7.25
CA ILE A 286 3.11 -13.18 -8.69
C ILE A 286 1.72 -13.35 -9.29
N GLU A 287 0.84 -14.14 -8.68
CA GLU A 287 -0.53 -14.35 -9.16
C GLU A 287 -1.30 -13.01 -9.23
N ALA A 288 -1.16 -12.13 -8.23
CA ALA A 288 -1.77 -10.82 -8.26
C ALA A 288 -1.25 -9.96 -9.42
N TYR A 289 0.08 -9.95 -9.61
CA TYR A 289 0.72 -9.25 -10.72
C TYR A 289 0.19 -9.74 -12.08
N GLU A 290 0.24 -11.05 -12.33
CA GLU A 290 -0.16 -11.66 -13.59
C GLU A 290 -1.64 -11.46 -13.90
N ARG A 291 -2.50 -11.58 -12.89
CA ARG A 291 -3.94 -11.32 -13.06
C ARG A 291 -4.22 -9.86 -13.39
N LEU A 292 -3.61 -8.92 -12.66
CA LEU A 292 -3.86 -7.48 -12.85
C LEU A 292 -3.30 -6.97 -14.17
N THR A 293 -2.07 -7.32 -14.50
CA THR A 293 -1.40 -6.82 -15.71
C THR A 293 -1.78 -7.61 -16.96
N GLY A 294 -2.05 -8.91 -16.82
CA GLY A 294 -2.20 -9.85 -17.92
C GLY A 294 -0.87 -10.32 -18.51
N GLU A 295 0.26 -9.99 -17.86
CA GLU A 295 1.62 -10.31 -18.28
C GLU A 295 2.25 -11.33 -17.32
N ALA A 296 3.04 -12.27 -17.84
CA ALA A 296 3.80 -13.18 -16.99
C ALA A 296 4.93 -12.44 -16.27
N PHE A 297 5.10 -12.71 -14.98
CA PHE A 297 6.23 -12.18 -14.21
C PHE A 297 7.54 -12.89 -14.61
N SER A 298 8.57 -12.11 -14.97
CA SER A 298 9.86 -12.60 -15.46
C SER A 298 11.06 -12.01 -14.70
#